data_014dd7ba674dd02e3eaee490b04f6884
#
_entry.id   014dd7ba674dd02e3eaee490b04f6884
#
_cell.length_a   1.000
_cell.length_b   1.000
_cell.length_c   1.000
_cell.angle_alpha   90.00
_cell.angle_beta   90.00
_cell.angle_gamma   90.00
#
_symmetry.space_group_name_H-M   'P 1'
#
loop_
_entity.id
_entity.type
_entity.pdbx_description
1 polymer ?
#
loop_
_entity_poly.entity_id
_entity_poly.type
_entity_poly.pdbx_seq_one_letter_code
_entity_poly.pdbx_strand_id
1 'polypeptide(L)'
;NPVLIKLAWDIDPAFWNARVDEVVASRYAKAELSKILSGTEEELTAAIEDINNYVTIAVVERNCRMLRPIFLLTGGRQGYVSLQVNPKAHNDGDRMAREATLIYGELEKRLGGVPNVVIKVPSTAAGVHAAEKLTAKGIGVTVTLTFSLFQALPFAKTLQAGHQLISYIAIMNGRLAFPVRDELKKNGVSGSVEAARWAGGDRKSVV
;
A
#
# COMPACT_ATOMS: atom_id res chain seq x y z
N ASN A 1 -3.54 0.18 -3.87
CA ASN A 1 -4.28 1.22 -3.14
C ASN A 1 -5.77 0.89 -3.20
N PRO A 2 -6.45 0.61 -2.06
CA PRO A 2 -7.86 0.21 -2.04
C PRO A 2 -8.80 1.19 -2.76
N VAL A 3 -8.55 2.49 -2.63
CA VAL A 3 -9.37 3.51 -3.32
C VAL A 3 -9.28 3.41 -4.84
N LEU A 4 -8.08 3.13 -5.39
CA LEU A 4 -7.90 2.95 -6.82
C LEU A 4 -8.55 1.65 -7.33
N ILE A 5 -8.52 0.59 -6.52
CA ILE A 5 -9.23 -0.67 -6.83
C ILE A 5 -10.74 -0.40 -6.87
N LYS A 6 -11.28 0.33 -5.89
CA LYS A 6 -12.71 0.71 -5.87
C LYS A 6 -13.11 1.51 -7.12
N LEU A 7 -12.31 2.50 -7.51
CA LEU A 7 -12.57 3.28 -8.72
C LEU A 7 -12.54 2.41 -10.00
N ALA A 8 -11.57 1.48 -10.08
CA ALA A 8 -11.50 0.53 -11.20
C ALA A 8 -12.70 -0.42 -11.22
N TRP A 9 -13.17 -0.84 -10.05
CA TRP A 9 -14.38 -1.66 -9.91
C TRP A 9 -15.62 -0.94 -10.41
N ASP A 10 -15.79 0.34 -10.07
CA ASP A 10 -16.92 1.14 -10.53
C ASP A 10 -16.94 1.33 -12.06
N ILE A 11 -15.79 1.22 -12.72
CA ILE A 11 -15.68 1.29 -14.21
C ILE A 11 -16.11 -0.03 -14.86
N ASP A 12 -15.70 -1.18 -14.29
CA ASP A 12 -16.03 -2.51 -14.83
C ASP A 12 -16.45 -3.48 -13.72
N PRO A 13 -17.68 -3.35 -13.19
CA PRO A 13 -18.16 -4.21 -12.11
C PRO A 13 -18.19 -5.69 -12.47
N ALA A 14 -18.49 -6.02 -13.73
CA ALA A 14 -18.60 -7.41 -14.18
C ALA A 14 -17.24 -8.13 -14.10
N PHE A 15 -16.19 -7.48 -14.58
CA PHE A 15 -14.82 -8.00 -14.48
C PHE A 15 -14.41 -8.23 -13.02
N TRP A 16 -14.64 -7.24 -12.14
CA TRP A 16 -14.21 -7.31 -10.76
C TRP A 16 -15.02 -8.32 -9.94
N ASN A 17 -16.33 -8.43 -10.17
CA ASN A 17 -17.16 -9.45 -9.53
C ASN A 17 -16.67 -10.86 -9.90
N ALA A 18 -16.39 -11.10 -11.19
CA ALA A 18 -15.83 -12.39 -11.62
C ALA A 18 -14.49 -12.71 -10.94
N ARG A 19 -13.63 -11.72 -10.70
CA ARG A 19 -12.37 -11.89 -9.95
C ARG A 19 -12.60 -12.26 -8.49
N VAL A 20 -13.58 -11.63 -7.84
CA VAL A 20 -13.96 -11.99 -6.46
C VAL A 20 -14.49 -13.41 -6.42
N ASP A 21 -15.39 -13.78 -7.35
CA ASP A 21 -15.95 -15.13 -7.41
C ASP A 21 -14.86 -16.19 -7.58
N GLU A 22 -13.86 -15.94 -8.44
CA GLU A 22 -12.70 -16.82 -8.60
C GLU A 22 -11.89 -16.98 -7.29
N VAL A 23 -11.62 -15.86 -6.62
CA VAL A 23 -10.90 -15.89 -5.33
C VAL A 23 -11.69 -16.65 -4.29
N VAL A 24 -12.98 -16.36 -4.15
CA VAL A 24 -13.88 -17.05 -3.21
C VAL A 24 -13.90 -18.55 -3.50
N ALA A 25 -14.12 -18.94 -4.75
CA ALA A 25 -14.17 -20.36 -5.15
C ALA A 25 -12.85 -21.10 -4.93
N SER A 26 -11.72 -20.41 -5.03
CA SER A 26 -10.39 -20.98 -4.80
C SER A 26 -10.02 -21.11 -3.31
N ARG A 27 -10.67 -20.35 -2.44
CA ARG A 27 -10.33 -20.25 -1.01
C ARG A 27 -11.29 -21.00 -0.11
N TYR A 28 -12.55 -21.02 -0.47
CA TYR A 28 -13.63 -21.50 0.39
C TYR A 28 -14.50 -22.54 -0.29
N ALA A 29 -14.72 -23.65 0.39
CA ALA A 29 -15.76 -24.58 -0.02
C ALA A 29 -17.16 -23.99 0.24
N LYS A 30 -18.16 -24.37 -0.55
CA LYS A 30 -19.55 -23.88 -0.38
C LYS A 30 -20.11 -24.09 1.03
N ALA A 31 -19.81 -25.24 1.65
CA ALA A 31 -20.25 -25.53 3.02
C ALA A 31 -19.59 -24.59 4.05
N GLU A 32 -18.33 -24.25 3.86
CA GLU A 32 -17.59 -23.32 4.71
C GLU A 32 -18.13 -21.90 4.58
N LEU A 33 -18.39 -21.42 3.34
CA LEU A 33 -19.04 -20.13 3.12
C LEU A 33 -20.41 -20.04 3.78
N SER A 34 -21.24 -21.09 3.68
CA SER A 34 -22.54 -21.11 4.33
C SER A 34 -22.41 -21.01 5.86
N LYS A 35 -21.39 -21.66 6.44
CA LYS A 35 -21.11 -21.57 7.87
C LYS A 35 -20.66 -20.16 8.27
N ILE A 36 -19.77 -19.52 7.52
CA ILE A 36 -19.30 -18.16 7.77
C ILE A 36 -20.45 -17.16 7.67
N LEU A 37 -21.32 -17.29 6.67
CA LEU A 37 -22.47 -16.39 6.46
C LEU A 37 -23.53 -16.51 7.57
N SER A 38 -23.60 -17.63 8.25
CA SER A 38 -24.48 -17.87 9.41
C SER A 38 -23.76 -17.74 10.75
N GLY A 39 -22.47 -17.42 10.74
CA GLY A 39 -21.62 -17.31 11.92
C GLY A 39 -21.63 -15.93 12.57
N THR A 40 -20.57 -15.62 13.29
CA THR A 40 -20.40 -14.35 13.99
C THR A 40 -19.95 -13.25 13.04
N GLU A 41 -20.15 -11.98 13.44
CA GLU A 41 -19.66 -10.80 12.71
C GLU A 41 -18.13 -10.81 12.59
N GLU A 42 -17.43 -11.36 13.58
CA GLU A 42 -15.97 -11.51 13.56
C GLU A 42 -15.50 -12.50 12.49
N GLU A 43 -16.17 -13.66 12.38
CA GLU A 43 -15.88 -14.67 11.36
C GLU A 43 -16.13 -14.12 9.95
N LEU A 44 -17.24 -13.42 9.76
CA LEU A 44 -17.56 -12.77 8.49
C LEU A 44 -16.52 -11.68 8.13
N THR A 45 -16.15 -10.85 9.10
CA THR A 45 -15.14 -9.80 8.90
C THR A 45 -13.78 -10.40 8.52
N ALA A 46 -13.35 -11.46 9.20
CA ALA A 46 -12.10 -12.14 8.90
C ALA A 46 -12.09 -12.74 7.49
N ALA A 47 -13.20 -13.36 7.07
CA ALA A 47 -13.34 -13.90 5.71
C ALA A 47 -13.31 -12.79 4.64
N ILE A 48 -13.97 -11.67 4.88
CA ILE A 48 -13.94 -10.51 3.98
C ILE A 48 -12.51 -9.94 3.86
N GLU A 49 -11.78 -9.86 4.97
CA GLU A 49 -10.38 -9.39 4.95
C GLU A 49 -9.48 -10.37 4.18
N ASP A 50 -9.66 -11.68 4.37
CA ASP A 50 -8.93 -12.71 3.61
C ASP A 50 -9.21 -12.60 2.10
N ILE A 51 -10.47 -12.55 1.71
CA ILE A 51 -10.87 -12.38 0.30
C ILE A 51 -10.26 -11.10 -0.29
N ASN A 52 -10.35 -9.99 0.43
CA ASN A 52 -9.78 -8.71 -0.02
C ASN A 52 -8.25 -8.80 -0.23
N ASN A 53 -7.54 -9.49 0.65
CA ASN A 53 -6.11 -9.71 0.51
C ASN A 53 -5.80 -10.52 -0.77
N TYR A 54 -6.53 -11.59 -1.05
CA TYR A 54 -6.30 -12.42 -2.25
C TYR A 54 -6.73 -11.74 -3.55
N VAL A 55 -7.79 -10.94 -3.55
CA VAL A 55 -8.13 -10.06 -4.69
C VAL A 55 -7.01 -9.06 -4.94
N THR A 56 -6.48 -8.44 -3.88
CA THR A 56 -5.35 -7.50 -3.98
C THR A 56 -4.10 -8.20 -4.51
N ILE A 57 -3.79 -9.41 -4.04
CA ILE A 57 -2.67 -10.23 -4.54
C ILE A 57 -2.83 -10.50 -6.04
N ALA A 58 -4.02 -10.89 -6.50
CA ALA A 58 -4.27 -11.19 -7.92
C ALA A 58 -4.03 -9.95 -8.82
N VAL A 59 -4.48 -8.78 -8.38
CA VAL A 59 -4.25 -7.51 -9.08
C VAL A 59 -2.77 -7.14 -9.11
N VAL A 60 -2.11 -7.23 -7.97
CA VAL A 60 -0.69 -6.88 -7.84
C VAL A 60 0.19 -7.85 -8.60
N GLU A 61 -0.10 -9.15 -8.58
CA GLU A 61 0.60 -10.16 -9.37
C GLU A 61 0.64 -9.81 -10.85
N ARG A 62 -0.51 -9.43 -11.43
CA ARG A 62 -0.59 -9.02 -12.84
C ARG A 62 0.33 -7.83 -13.13
N ASN A 63 0.30 -6.81 -12.28
CA ASN A 63 1.16 -5.64 -12.43
C ASN A 63 2.64 -5.98 -12.23
N CYS A 64 2.96 -6.84 -11.25
CA CYS A 64 4.32 -7.34 -11.06
C CYS A 64 4.84 -8.05 -12.30
N ARG A 65 4.04 -8.92 -12.94
CA ARG A 65 4.41 -9.62 -14.18
C ARG A 65 4.69 -8.64 -15.32
N MET A 66 3.90 -7.58 -15.47
CA MET A 66 4.11 -6.56 -16.51
C MET A 66 5.42 -5.80 -16.31
N LEU A 67 5.81 -5.50 -15.06
CA LEU A 67 7.04 -4.77 -14.72
C LEU A 67 8.25 -5.67 -14.47
N ARG A 68 8.05 -7.00 -14.42
CA ARG A 68 9.10 -7.99 -14.13
C ARG A 68 10.30 -7.90 -15.07
N PRO A 69 10.16 -7.71 -16.38
CA PRO A 69 11.30 -7.56 -17.27
C PRO A 69 12.21 -6.39 -16.85
N ILE A 70 11.63 -5.24 -16.48
CA ILE A 70 12.39 -4.08 -16.01
C ILE A 70 13.11 -4.39 -14.69
N PHE A 71 12.41 -5.07 -13.76
CA PHE A 71 12.99 -5.49 -12.48
C PHE A 71 14.22 -6.38 -12.69
N LEU A 72 14.11 -7.39 -13.54
CA LEU A 72 15.22 -8.32 -13.82
C LEU A 72 16.38 -7.65 -14.56
N LEU A 73 16.10 -6.87 -15.60
CA LEU A 73 17.12 -6.15 -16.37
C LEU A 73 17.90 -5.13 -15.54
N THR A 74 17.26 -4.54 -14.54
CA THR A 74 17.91 -3.54 -13.67
C THR A 74 18.52 -4.13 -12.40
N GLY A 75 18.54 -5.46 -12.26
CA GLY A 75 19.04 -6.14 -11.06
C GLY A 75 18.28 -5.71 -9.80
N GLY A 76 16.95 -5.55 -9.89
CA GLY A 76 16.10 -5.16 -8.77
C GLY A 76 16.16 -3.68 -8.40
N ARG A 77 16.69 -2.80 -9.25
CA ARG A 77 16.73 -1.36 -8.97
C ARG A 77 15.47 -0.61 -9.40
N GLN A 78 14.68 -1.18 -10.32
CA GLN A 78 13.45 -0.58 -10.84
C GLN A 78 12.36 -1.65 -11.06
N GLY A 79 11.17 -1.26 -11.52
CA GLY A 79 10.10 -2.19 -11.89
C GLY A 79 9.29 -2.71 -10.71
N TYR A 80 9.18 -1.94 -9.63
CA TYR A 80 8.39 -2.30 -8.44
C TYR A 80 6.92 -1.87 -8.54
N VAL A 81 6.07 -2.64 -7.90
CA VAL A 81 4.68 -2.31 -7.61
C VAL A 81 4.53 -2.03 -6.11
N SER A 82 3.84 -0.96 -5.74
CA SER A 82 3.57 -0.66 -4.34
C SER A 82 2.21 -1.23 -3.91
N LEU A 83 2.22 -2.09 -2.89
CA LEU A 83 1.04 -2.73 -2.30
C LEU A 83 0.79 -2.21 -0.89
N GLN A 84 -0.42 -1.76 -0.61
CA GLN A 84 -0.81 -1.24 0.69
C GLN A 84 -1.40 -2.35 1.56
N VAL A 85 -0.92 -2.46 2.81
CA VAL A 85 -1.55 -3.26 3.86
C VAL A 85 -2.91 -2.68 4.28
N ASN A 86 -3.72 -3.46 4.99
CA ASN A 86 -5.05 -3.05 5.44
C ASN A 86 -4.96 -1.75 6.28
N PRO A 87 -5.61 -0.65 5.85
CA PRO A 87 -5.57 0.62 6.58
C PRO A 87 -6.13 0.55 8.01
N LYS A 88 -7.03 -0.40 8.28
CA LYS A 88 -7.57 -0.63 9.63
C LYS A 88 -6.50 -1.06 10.63
N ALA A 89 -5.38 -1.61 10.16
CA ALA A 89 -4.25 -2.03 11.00
C ALA A 89 -3.23 -0.91 11.29
N HIS A 90 -3.52 0.35 10.97
CA HIS A 90 -2.55 1.47 11.02
C HIS A 90 -1.88 1.71 12.37
N ASN A 91 -2.47 1.26 13.48
CA ASN A 91 -1.95 1.34 14.84
C ASN A 91 -1.36 0.02 15.36
N ASP A 92 -1.37 -1.05 14.55
CA ASP A 92 -0.86 -2.37 14.92
C ASP A 92 0.27 -2.78 13.96
N GLY A 93 1.51 -2.51 14.38
CA GLY A 93 2.70 -2.82 13.58
C GLY A 93 2.91 -4.31 13.37
N ASP A 94 2.54 -5.15 14.34
CA ASP A 94 2.65 -6.60 14.23
C ASP A 94 1.64 -7.16 13.24
N ARG A 95 0.42 -6.68 13.27
CA ARG A 95 -0.61 -7.05 12.30
C ARG A 95 -0.20 -6.64 10.87
N MET A 96 0.26 -5.40 10.70
CA MET A 96 0.78 -4.93 9.39
C MET A 96 1.93 -5.81 8.90
N ALA A 97 2.90 -6.15 9.76
CA ALA A 97 4.04 -6.98 9.38
C ALA A 97 3.64 -8.42 9.05
N ARG A 98 2.70 -9.03 9.80
CA ARG A 98 2.16 -10.37 9.50
C ARG A 98 1.45 -10.41 8.16
N GLU A 99 0.52 -9.48 7.92
CA GLU A 99 -0.23 -9.36 6.67
C GLU A 99 0.70 -9.17 5.46
N ALA A 100 1.63 -8.23 5.57
CA ALA A 100 2.62 -7.96 4.53
C ALA A 100 3.50 -9.18 4.23
N THR A 101 3.94 -9.92 5.26
CA THR A 101 4.75 -11.13 5.10
C THR A 101 3.97 -12.23 4.38
N LEU A 102 2.68 -12.41 4.72
CA LEU A 102 1.79 -13.36 4.04
C LEU A 102 1.65 -13.01 2.55
N ILE A 103 1.31 -11.77 2.26
CA ILE A 103 1.12 -11.28 0.88
C ILE A 103 2.42 -11.44 0.08
N TYR A 104 3.57 -11.07 0.66
CA TYR A 104 4.86 -11.20 0.01
C TYR A 104 5.18 -12.66 -0.32
N GLY A 105 4.99 -13.58 0.63
CA GLY A 105 5.21 -15.01 0.42
C GLY A 105 4.29 -15.63 -0.63
N GLU A 106 3.03 -15.19 -0.71
CA GLU A 106 2.12 -15.62 -1.77
C GLU A 106 2.56 -15.10 -3.15
N LEU A 107 3.00 -13.85 -3.24
CA LEU A 107 3.53 -13.30 -4.48
C LEU A 107 4.85 -13.99 -4.90
N GLU A 108 5.71 -14.35 -3.95
CA GLU A 108 6.94 -15.09 -4.22
C GLU A 108 6.66 -16.43 -4.89
N LYS A 109 5.71 -17.22 -4.34
CA LYS A 109 5.26 -18.48 -4.94
C LYS A 109 4.70 -18.28 -6.34
N ARG A 110 3.82 -17.30 -6.53
CA ARG A 110 3.14 -17.05 -7.80
C ARG A 110 4.05 -16.51 -8.89
N LEU A 111 5.06 -15.72 -8.53
CA LEU A 111 6.02 -15.12 -9.46
C LEU A 111 7.25 -16.01 -9.70
N GLY A 112 7.42 -17.08 -8.91
CA GLY A 112 8.55 -18.01 -9.03
C GLY A 112 9.88 -17.38 -8.63
N GLY A 113 9.90 -16.57 -7.58
CA GLY A 113 11.10 -15.93 -7.02
C GLY A 113 10.82 -14.57 -6.44
N VAL A 114 11.87 -13.85 -6.02
CA VAL A 114 11.77 -12.56 -5.31
C VAL A 114 10.74 -11.63 -5.97
N PRO A 115 9.67 -11.24 -5.26
CA PRO A 115 8.65 -10.36 -5.81
C PRO A 115 9.17 -8.94 -6.05
N ASN A 116 8.79 -8.35 -7.16
CA ASN A 116 9.05 -6.95 -7.43
C ASN A 116 7.96 -6.06 -6.81
N VAL A 117 7.80 -6.17 -5.49
CA VAL A 117 6.80 -5.45 -4.71
C VAL A 117 7.46 -4.72 -3.53
N VAL A 118 6.94 -3.56 -3.19
CA VAL A 118 7.24 -2.85 -1.94
C VAL A 118 5.94 -2.64 -1.16
N ILE A 119 6.00 -2.87 0.14
CA ILE A 119 4.82 -2.80 1.00
C ILE A 119 4.60 -1.38 1.48
N LYS A 120 3.42 -0.83 1.24
CA LYS A 120 3.09 0.53 1.66
C LYS A 120 2.60 0.55 3.10
N VAL A 121 3.34 1.27 3.97
CA VAL A 121 3.06 1.43 5.40
C VAL A 121 2.82 2.89 5.74
N PRO A 122 1.97 3.22 6.74
CA PRO A 122 1.74 4.59 7.19
C PRO A 122 2.92 5.14 7.98
N SER A 123 3.11 6.46 7.97
CA SER A 123 4.14 7.16 8.74
C SER A 123 3.70 7.35 10.21
N THR A 124 3.49 6.25 10.92
CA THR A 124 3.12 6.17 12.35
C THR A 124 4.19 5.40 13.12
N ALA A 125 4.16 5.45 14.46
CA ALA A 125 5.04 4.63 15.30
C ALA A 125 4.86 3.12 15.02
N ALA A 126 3.61 2.66 14.86
CA ALA A 126 3.32 1.29 14.45
C ALA A 126 3.86 0.96 13.05
N GLY A 127 3.84 1.95 12.13
CA GLY A 127 4.45 1.82 10.80
C GLY A 127 5.97 1.66 10.85
N VAL A 128 6.67 2.37 11.75
CA VAL A 128 8.12 2.18 11.99
C VAL A 128 8.39 0.75 12.43
N HIS A 129 7.63 0.25 13.43
CA HIS A 129 7.76 -1.12 13.93
C HIS A 129 7.49 -2.18 12.83
N ALA A 130 6.46 -1.97 12.00
CA ALA A 130 6.20 -2.84 10.86
C ALA A 130 7.35 -2.80 9.83
N ALA A 131 7.86 -1.59 9.50
CA ALA A 131 8.98 -1.43 8.58
C ALA A 131 10.24 -2.14 9.06
N GLU A 132 10.56 -2.03 10.35
CA GLU A 132 11.70 -2.73 10.96
C GLU A 132 11.61 -4.25 10.75
N LYS A 133 10.44 -4.85 11.06
CA LYS A 133 10.23 -6.29 10.88
C LYS A 133 10.28 -6.73 9.42
N LEU A 134 9.77 -5.91 8.51
CA LEU A 134 9.74 -6.23 7.09
C LEU A 134 11.13 -6.10 6.46
N THR A 135 11.84 -5.02 6.74
CA THR A 135 13.16 -4.76 6.16
C THR A 135 14.21 -5.72 6.69
N ALA A 136 14.09 -6.18 7.95
CA ALA A 136 14.91 -7.26 8.50
C ALA A 136 14.76 -8.59 7.73
N LYS A 137 13.61 -8.81 7.06
CA LYS A 137 13.34 -9.95 6.19
C LYS A 137 13.69 -9.70 4.72
N GLY A 138 14.28 -8.55 4.39
CA GLY A 138 14.56 -8.17 3.01
C GLY A 138 13.35 -7.65 2.22
N ILE A 139 12.21 -7.41 2.88
CA ILE A 139 10.99 -6.90 2.26
C ILE A 139 11.04 -5.38 2.22
N GLY A 140 11.05 -4.80 1.02
CA GLY A 140 11.05 -3.35 0.83
C GLY A 140 9.74 -2.70 1.21
N VAL A 141 9.82 -1.45 1.70
CA VAL A 141 8.63 -0.68 2.10
C VAL A 141 8.54 0.66 1.38
N THR A 142 7.31 1.14 1.20
CA THR A 142 7.00 2.52 0.82
C THR A 142 6.31 3.20 2.00
N VAL A 143 7.02 4.12 2.64
CA VAL A 143 6.45 4.91 3.73
C VAL A 143 5.58 6.02 3.15
N THR A 144 4.35 6.16 3.62
CA THR A 144 3.39 7.15 3.13
C THR A 144 2.76 7.94 4.26
N LEU A 145 2.08 9.05 3.90
CA LEU A 145 1.51 10.00 4.85
C LEU A 145 2.60 10.65 5.74
N THR A 146 3.77 10.87 5.15
CA THR A 146 4.88 11.59 5.76
C THR A 146 4.78 13.06 5.36
N PHE A 147 4.60 13.94 6.33
CA PHE A 147 4.42 15.38 6.12
C PHE A 147 5.55 16.22 6.72
N SER A 148 6.48 15.60 7.45
CA SER A 148 7.59 16.28 8.10
C SER A 148 8.86 15.43 8.15
N LEU A 149 10.01 16.10 8.31
CA LEU A 149 11.29 15.43 8.55
C LEU A 149 11.27 14.63 9.85
N PHE A 150 10.56 15.12 10.86
CA PHE A 150 10.41 14.42 12.14
C PHE A 150 9.77 13.03 11.99
N GLN A 151 8.79 12.91 11.09
CA GLN A 151 8.20 11.62 10.74
C GLN A 151 9.14 10.77 9.87
N ALA A 152 9.91 11.38 8.97
CA ALA A 152 10.78 10.66 8.04
C ALA A 152 12.02 10.04 8.71
N LEU A 153 12.61 10.74 9.71
CA LEU A 153 13.88 10.33 10.32
C LEU A 153 13.87 8.94 10.97
N PRO A 154 12.85 8.53 11.76
CA PRO A 154 12.79 7.18 12.29
C PRO A 154 12.80 6.12 11.20
N PHE A 155 12.03 6.35 10.12
CA PHE A 155 12.03 5.43 8.98
C PHE A 155 13.38 5.39 8.27
N ALA A 156 14.03 6.54 8.05
CA ALA A 156 15.34 6.56 7.41
C ALA A 156 16.37 5.70 8.19
N LYS A 157 16.36 5.77 9.51
CA LYS A 157 17.20 4.93 10.37
C LYS A 157 16.86 3.44 10.22
N THR A 158 15.57 3.10 10.27
CA THR A 158 15.10 1.72 10.11
C THR A 158 15.47 1.16 8.74
N LEU A 159 15.29 1.94 7.66
CA LEU A 159 15.60 1.50 6.30
C LEU A 159 17.10 1.33 6.08
N GLN A 160 17.94 2.16 6.72
CA GLN A 160 19.39 2.03 6.66
C GLN A 160 19.90 0.74 7.33
N ALA A 161 19.24 0.30 8.39
CA ALA A 161 19.59 -0.92 9.12
C ALA A 161 19.01 -2.20 8.49
N GLY A 162 18.10 -2.09 7.53
CA GLY A 162 17.41 -3.22 6.92
C GLY A 162 18.22 -3.93 5.82
N HIS A 163 17.73 -5.07 5.35
CA HIS A 163 18.35 -5.93 4.32
C HIS A 163 17.64 -5.88 2.96
N GLN A 164 16.65 -5.01 2.80
CA GLN A 164 15.87 -4.87 1.58
C GLN A 164 16.69 -4.27 0.43
N LEU A 165 16.34 -4.65 -0.81
CA LEU A 165 16.97 -4.09 -2.02
C LEU A 165 16.65 -2.60 -2.20
N ILE A 166 15.40 -2.23 -1.95
CA ILE A 166 14.91 -0.86 -2.13
C ILE A 166 13.77 -0.54 -1.16
N SER A 167 13.69 0.69 -0.73
CA SER A 167 12.56 1.26 0.00
C SER A 167 12.40 2.74 -0.34
N TYR A 168 11.22 3.28 -0.09
CA TYR A 168 10.89 4.67 -0.40
C TYR A 168 10.27 5.37 0.81
N ILE A 169 10.60 6.64 1.01
CA ILE A 169 9.88 7.54 1.92
C ILE A 169 9.21 8.61 1.06
N ALA A 170 7.88 8.55 0.97
CA ALA A 170 7.10 9.50 0.19
C ALA A 170 6.69 10.69 1.06
N ILE A 171 7.38 11.82 0.91
CA ILE A 171 6.99 13.09 1.54
C ILE A 171 5.82 13.68 0.75
N MET A 172 4.67 13.86 1.45
CA MET A 172 3.38 14.17 0.81
C MET A 172 3.00 15.66 0.95
N ASN A 173 3.95 16.55 0.83
CA ASN A 173 3.72 17.99 0.92
C ASN A 173 2.70 18.52 -0.09
N GLY A 174 2.60 17.95 -1.29
CA GLY A 174 1.60 18.33 -2.29
C GLY A 174 0.13 18.20 -1.80
N ARG A 175 -0.15 17.36 -0.81
CA ARG A 175 -1.48 17.29 -0.18
C ARG A 175 -1.84 18.49 0.68
N LEU A 176 -0.86 19.29 1.09
CA LEU A 176 -1.09 20.51 1.87
C LEU A 176 -1.58 21.65 0.98
N ALA A 177 -1.31 21.61 -0.32
CA ALA A 177 -1.64 22.72 -1.24
C ALA A 177 -3.14 23.06 -1.26
N PHE A 178 -4.02 22.07 -1.36
CA PHE A 178 -5.46 22.32 -1.43
C PHE A 178 -6.05 22.84 -0.12
N PRO A 179 -5.83 22.22 1.05
CA PRO A 179 -6.32 22.76 2.32
C PRO A 179 -5.82 24.17 2.60
N VAL A 180 -4.52 24.45 2.35
CA VAL A 180 -3.95 25.78 2.55
C VAL A 180 -4.60 26.80 1.60
N ARG A 181 -4.79 26.46 0.33
CA ARG A 181 -5.49 27.33 -0.63
C ARG A 181 -6.91 27.66 -0.16
N ASP A 182 -7.65 26.63 0.28
CA ASP A 182 -9.06 26.78 0.62
C ASP A 182 -9.22 27.61 1.92
N GLU A 183 -8.32 27.42 2.89
CA GLU A 183 -8.27 28.24 4.10
C GLU A 183 -7.88 29.70 3.83
N LEU A 184 -6.88 29.94 2.98
CA LEU A 184 -6.48 31.28 2.58
C LEU A 184 -7.60 32.01 1.81
N LYS A 185 -8.31 31.32 0.92
CA LYS A 185 -9.47 31.86 0.21
C LYS A 185 -10.60 32.25 1.17
N LYS A 186 -10.90 31.38 2.14
CA LYS A 186 -11.92 31.62 3.16
C LYS A 186 -11.61 32.89 3.98
N ASN A 187 -10.34 33.14 4.24
CA ASN A 187 -9.88 34.31 4.99
C ASN A 187 -9.59 35.54 4.10
N GLY A 188 -9.98 35.53 2.83
CA GLY A 188 -9.86 36.67 1.91
C GLY A 188 -8.39 37.05 1.54
N VAL A 189 -7.45 36.12 1.71
CA VAL A 189 -6.04 36.39 1.41
C VAL A 189 -5.80 36.38 -0.10
N SER A 190 -5.29 37.48 -0.65
CA SER A 190 -4.88 37.57 -2.05
C SER A 190 -3.66 36.67 -2.29
N GLY A 191 -3.51 36.14 -3.52
CA GLY A 191 -2.39 35.24 -3.85
C GLY A 191 -2.52 33.84 -3.22
N SER A 192 -3.71 33.45 -2.74
CA SER A 192 -3.96 32.14 -2.08
C SER A 192 -3.51 30.91 -2.89
N VAL A 193 -3.58 30.96 -4.22
CA VAL A 193 -3.15 29.86 -5.09
C VAL A 193 -1.63 29.72 -5.09
N GLU A 194 -0.91 30.81 -5.15
CA GLU A 194 0.56 30.82 -5.15
C GLU A 194 1.11 30.42 -3.78
N ALA A 195 0.57 30.98 -2.69
CA ALA A 195 0.94 30.58 -1.33
C ALA A 195 0.69 29.08 -1.09
N ALA A 196 -0.41 28.53 -1.61
CA ALA A 196 -0.70 27.11 -1.53
C ALA A 196 0.30 26.25 -2.33
N ARG A 197 0.79 26.73 -3.46
CA ARG A 197 1.88 26.07 -4.22
C ARG A 197 3.17 25.99 -3.40
N TRP A 198 3.55 27.05 -2.73
CA TRP A 198 4.72 27.05 -1.85
C TRP A 198 4.56 26.05 -0.69
N ALA A 199 3.39 26.03 -0.05
CA ALA A 199 3.09 25.06 1.02
C ALA A 199 3.13 23.62 0.53
N GLY A 200 2.71 23.37 -0.72
CA GLY A 200 2.72 22.05 -1.35
C GLY A 200 4.07 21.63 -1.94
N GLY A 201 5.07 22.50 -1.89
CA GLY A 201 6.33 22.31 -2.63
C GLY A 201 6.13 22.46 -4.14
N ASP A 202 6.66 23.53 -4.72
CA ASP A 202 6.56 23.76 -6.16
C ASP A 202 7.29 22.62 -6.92
N ARG A 203 6.53 21.77 -7.61
CA ARG A 203 7.10 20.66 -8.39
C ARG A 203 7.95 21.11 -9.58
N LYS A 204 7.91 22.39 -9.94
CA LYS A 204 8.71 22.95 -11.04
C LYS A 204 10.15 23.25 -10.65
N SER A 205 10.46 23.28 -9.35
CA SER A 205 11.80 23.54 -8.85
C SER A 205 12.63 22.28 -8.59
N VAL A 206 12.13 21.11 -8.97
CA VAL A 206 12.83 19.82 -8.85
C VAL A 206 12.98 19.23 -10.26
N VAL A 207 13.84 19.84 -11.04
CA VAL A 207 14.45 19.25 -12.24
C VAL A 207 15.95 19.40 -12.11
#